data_89c81a7e1789d639c0c2a9f33e17b8f7
#
_entry.id   89c81a7e1789d639c0c2a9f33e17b8f7
#
_cell.length_a   1.000
_cell.length_b   1.000
_cell.length_c   1.000
_cell.angle_alpha   90.00
_cell.angle_beta   90.00
_cell.angle_gamma   90.00
#
_symmetry.space_group_name_H-M   'P 1'
#
loop_
_entity.id
_entity.type
_entity.pdbx_description
1 polymer ?
#
loop_
_entity_poly.entity_id
_entity_poly.type
_entity_poly.pdbx_seq_one_letter_code
_entity_poly.pdbx_strand_id
1 'polypeptide(L)'
;MSCLFNSYDPYFKQPFGAVRAGQTVHLSLCIPEELGYVDPHLVLQKEGKYDVPVHYRMKFDGQTPHQNHFSVDVVLGDPGLYFYYFDLYTDFRRIVRGADNCGVVSWQEGESWQITVYEPDFQTPECIKGKVFYQIFPDRFCEGVENKPMPFPDRLYQADKHAEPFWQPNEIGGHLNEDYFGGDLKGIQLKLPYLHEMGVDFLYLNPIFEAHSNHRYNTADYLNVDPLLGTNEDFEVLCM
;
A
#
# COMPACT_ATOMS: atom_id res chain seq x y z
N MET A 1 -20.47 -19.55 -5.63
CA MET A 1 -21.32 -18.63 -4.84
C MET A 1 -21.17 -17.25 -5.47
N SER A 2 -22.26 -16.54 -5.71
CA SER A 2 -22.20 -15.15 -6.14
C SER A 2 -21.64 -14.28 -5.01
N CYS A 3 -20.80 -13.32 -5.32
CA CYS A 3 -20.24 -12.40 -4.34
C CYS A 3 -21.36 -11.51 -3.79
N LEU A 4 -21.47 -11.38 -2.46
CA LEU A 4 -22.51 -10.56 -1.81
C LEU A 4 -22.20 -9.08 -1.90
N PHE A 5 -20.90 -8.75 -1.84
CA PHE A 5 -20.34 -7.40 -1.92
C PHE A 5 -18.84 -7.49 -2.23
N ASN A 6 -18.33 -6.58 -3.02
CA ASN A 6 -16.90 -6.43 -3.24
C ASN A 6 -16.57 -4.95 -3.48
N SER A 7 -15.79 -4.34 -2.60
CA SER A 7 -15.45 -2.91 -2.72
C SER A 7 -14.56 -2.57 -3.92
N TYR A 8 -13.98 -3.57 -4.59
CA TYR A 8 -13.20 -3.39 -5.82
C TYR A 8 -14.05 -3.45 -7.10
N ASP A 9 -15.32 -3.87 -6.98
CA ASP A 9 -16.24 -3.89 -8.11
C ASP A 9 -17.12 -2.62 -8.10
N PRO A 10 -17.08 -1.79 -9.18
CA PRO A 10 -17.91 -0.59 -9.29
C PRO A 10 -19.42 -0.84 -9.23
N TYR A 11 -19.87 -2.08 -9.42
CA TYR A 11 -21.27 -2.43 -9.20
C TYR A 11 -21.65 -2.28 -7.72
N PHE A 12 -20.76 -2.68 -6.81
CA PHE A 12 -21.04 -2.68 -5.38
C PHE A 12 -20.65 -1.37 -4.67
N LYS A 13 -19.63 -0.66 -5.17
CA LYS A 13 -19.15 0.58 -4.55
C LYS A 13 -18.78 1.62 -5.58
N GLN A 14 -19.40 2.79 -5.49
CA GLN A 14 -19.10 3.98 -6.29
C GLN A 14 -18.98 5.22 -5.39
N PRO A 15 -17.94 6.07 -5.60
CA PRO A 15 -16.82 5.87 -6.52
C PRO A 15 -15.86 4.78 -6.06
N PHE A 16 -15.07 4.26 -6.99
CA PHE A 16 -13.97 3.35 -6.66
C PHE A 16 -12.88 4.07 -5.86
N GLY A 17 -12.24 3.35 -4.92
CA GLY A 17 -11.11 3.86 -4.14
C GLY A 17 -11.50 4.89 -3.08
N ALA A 18 -10.62 5.87 -2.85
CA ALA A 18 -10.84 6.97 -1.91
C ALA A 18 -11.89 7.95 -2.43
N VAL A 19 -12.57 8.64 -1.52
CA VAL A 19 -13.64 9.57 -1.84
C VAL A 19 -13.33 10.97 -1.30
N ARG A 20 -13.84 11.99 -1.97
CA ARG A 20 -13.71 13.37 -1.53
C ARG A 20 -14.70 13.64 -0.40
N ALA A 21 -14.30 14.39 0.63
CA ALA A 21 -15.23 14.83 1.67
C ALA A 21 -16.43 15.59 1.05
N GLY A 22 -17.63 15.21 1.49
CA GLY A 22 -18.88 15.72 0.93
C GLY A 22 -19.37 15.02 -0.33
N GLN A 23 -18.63 14.07 -0.90
CA GLN A 23 -19.05 13.27 -2.04
C GLN A 23 -19.98 12.14 -1.59
N THR A 24 -20.99 11.84 -2.39
CA THR A 24 -21.86 10.67 -2.16
C THR A 24 -21.12 9.38 -2.47
N VAL A 25 -21.24 8.42 -1.58
CA VAL A 25 -20.79 7.03 -1.77
C VAL A 25 -22.02 6.15 -1.91
N HIS A 26 -22.13 5.49 -3.05
CA HIS A 26 -23.18 4.50 -3.33
C HIS A 26 -22.64 3.11 -2.99
N LEU A 27 -23.40 2.34 -2.21
CA LEU A 27 -23.08 0.97 -1.84
C LEU A 27 -24.26 0.06 -2.16
N SER A 28 -24.00 -1.08 -2.82
CA SER A 28 -25.02 -2.08 -3.19
C SER A 28 -24.69 -3.44 -2.57
N LEU A 29 -25.72 -4.22 -2.29
CA LEU A 29 -25.62 -5.61 -1.86
C LEU A 29 -26.44 -6.53 -2.75
N CYS A 30 -25.93 -7.75 -2.98
CA CYS A 30 -26.68 -8.85 -3.59
C CYS A 30 -26.81 -9.96 -2.55
N ILE A 31 -28.02 -10.17 -2.05
CA ILE A 31 -28.29 -11.13 -0.97
C ILE A 31 -29.08 -12.30 -1.53
N PRO A 32 -28.58 -13.57 -1.42
CA PRO A 32 -29.31 -14.76 -1.84
C PRO A 32 -30.65 -14.91 -1.13
N GLU A 33 -31.70 -15.31 -1.85
CA GLU A 33 -33.04 -15.55 -1.29
C GLU A 33 -33.03 -16.61 -0.18
N GLU A 34 -32.16 -17.58 -0.26
CA GLU A 34 -31.98 -18.64 0.74
C GLU A 34 -31.57 -18.13 2.14
N LEU A 35 -31.08 -16.90 2.24
CA LEU A 35 -30.88 -16.25 3.53
C LEU A 35 -32.18 -15.80 4.22
N GLY A 36 -33.31 -15.91 3.51
CA GLY A 36 -34.61 -15.54 4.03
C GLY A 36 -34.86 -14.05 4.13
N TYR A 37 -35.79 -13.63 4.98
CA TYR A 37 -36.02 -12.20 5.19
C TYR A 37 -34.82 -11.54 5.87
N VAL A 38 -34.40 -10.41 5.32
CA VAL A 38 -33.32 -9.58 5.87
C VAL A 38 -33.71 -8.09 5.79
N ASP A 39 -33.20 -7.28 6.71
CA ASP A 39 -33.32 -5.82 6.72
C ASP A 39 -31.92 -5.23 6.81
N PRO A 40 -31.16 -5.18 5.70
CA PRO A 40 -29.74 -4.86 5.75
C PRO A 40 -29.51 -3.38 6.05
N HIS A 41 -28.54 -3.15 6.93
CA HIS A 41 -28.05 -1.82 7.28
C HIS A 41 -26.55 -1.74 7.03
N LEU A 42 -26.10 -0.68 6.39
CA LEU A 42 -24.69 -0.30 6.42
C LEU A 42 -24.36 0.21 7.81
N VAL A 43 -23.37 -0.39 8.45
CA VAL A 43 -22.80 0.07 9.72
C VAL A 43 -21.46 0.73 9.41
N LEU A 44 -21.36 2.02 9.69
CA LEU A 44 -20.21 2.85 9.35
C LEU A 44 -19.63 3.50 10.60
N GLN A 45 -18.32 3.39 10.78
CA GLN A 45 -17.60 3.98 11.90
C GLN A 45 -16.37 4.73 11.39
N LYS A 46 -16.22 5.99 11.79
CA LYS A 46 -14.97 6.73 11.59
C LYS A 46 -13.89 6.21 12.54
N GLU A 47 -12.64 6.19 12.10
CA GLU A 47 -11.51 5.87 12.96
C GLU A 47 -11.39 6.90 14.09
N GLY A 48 -11.40 6.41 15.33
CA GLY A 48 -11.28 7.24 16.52
C GLY A 48 -11.88 6.55 17.75
N LYS A 49 -11.32 6.83 18.92
CA LYS A 49 -11.64 6.13 20.16
C LYS A 49 -13.08 6.34 20.65
N TYR A 50 -13.74 7.42 20.18
CA TYR A 50 -15.05 7.85 20.69
C TYR A 50 -16.15 7.88 19.63
N ASP A 51 -15.86 7.48 18.41
CA ASP A 51 -16.84 7.52 17.34
C ASP A 51 -17.81 6.32 17.46
N VAL A 52 -19.07 6.63 17.60
CA VAL A 52 -20.15 5.63 17.66
C VAL A 52 -20.51 5.21 16.22
N PRO A 53 -20.65 3.92 15.93
CA PRO A 53 -21.10 3.47 14.62
C PRO A 53 -22.45 4.09 14.23
N VAL A 54 -22.57 4.53 13.00
CA VAL A 54 -23.81 5.05 12.41
C VAL A 54 -24.41 3.97 11.52
N HIS A 55 -25.71 3.73 11.66
CA HIS A 55 -26.44 2.72 10.92
C HIS A 55 -27.32 3.38 9.86
N TYR A 56 -27.14 2.97 8.59
CA TYR A 56 -27.94 3.42 7.46
C TYR A 56 -28.73 2.25 6.90
N ARG A 57 -30.07 2.30 7.02
CA ARG A 57 -30.93 1.27 6.45
C ARG A 57 -30.79 1.28 4.93
N MET A 58 -30.60 0.10 4.31
CA MET A 58 -30.51 -0.04 2.89
C MET A 58 -31.91 -0.14 2.26
N LYS A 59 -32.04 0.46 1.09
CA LYS A 59 -33.26 0.40 0.30
C LYS A 59 -33.29 -0.88 -0.53
N PHE A 60 -34.44 -1.54 -0.60
CA PHE A 60 -34.65 -2.63 -1.54
C PHE A 60 -34.83 -2.07 -2.95
N ASP A 61 -34.01 -2.50 -3.91
CA ASP A 61 -34.01 -2.03 -5.29
C ASP A 61 -34.65 -3.02 -6.27
N GLY A 62 -34.96 -4.22 -5.80
CA GLY A 62 -35.57 -5.25 -6.61
C GLY A 62 -34.95 -6.62 -6.44
N GLN A 63 -35.36 -7.52 -7.30
CA GLN A 63 -35.04 -8.92 -7.23
C GLN A 63 -34.66 -9.45 -8.62
N THR A 64 -33.64 -10.29 -8.67
CA THR A 64 -33.32 -11.16 -9.80
C THR A 64 -33.53 -12.61 -9.41
N PRO A 65 -33.52 -13.59 -10.32
CA PRO A 65 -33.61 -14.99 -9.93
C PRO A 65 -32.55 -15.35 -8.86
N HIS A 66 -33.01 -15.75 -7.68
CA HIS A 66 -32.23 -16.17 -6.53
C HIS A 66 -31.51 -15.07 -5.75
N GLN A 67 -31.70 -13.78 -6.06
CA GLN A 67 -31.02 -12.69 -5.35
C GLN A 67 -31.93 -11.47 -5.14
N ASN A 68 -31.82 -10.89 -3.94
CA ASN A 68 -32.38 -9.60 -3.57
C ASN A 68 -31.27 -8.53 -3.63
N HIS A 69 -31.59 -7.38 -4.22
CA HIS A 69 -30.68 -6.25 -4.39
C HIS A 69 -31.07 -5.13 -3.42
N PHE A 70 -30.07 -4.59 -2.75
CA PHE A 70 -30.24 -3.46 -1.83
C PHE A 70 -29.16 -2.41 -2.11
N SER A 71 -29.48 -1.14 -1.87
CA SER A 71 -28.50 -0.05 -1.97
C SER A 71 -28.67 1.00 -0.88
N VAL A 72 -27.62 1.78 -0.69
CA VAL A 72 -27.63 2.96 0.17
C VAL A 72 -26.67 4.01 -0.38
N ASP A 73 -27.09 5.27 -0.29
CA ASP A 73 -26.24 6.43 -0.55
C ASP A 73 -25.87 7.09 0.78
N VAL A 74 -24.59 7.33 1.00
CA VAL A 74 -24.09 8.04 2.18
C VAL A 74 -23.17 9.18 1.77
N VAL A 75 -23.19 10.25 2.55
CA VAL A 75 -22.30 11.39 2.36
C VAL A 75 -21.37 11.48 3.57
N LEU A 76 -20.07 11.38 3.32
CA LEU A 76 -19.03 11.45 4.35
C LEU A 76 -18.44 12.87 4.32
N GLY A 77 -18.82 13.68 5.32
CA GLY A 77 -18.43 15.10 5.37
C GLY A 77 -17.02 15.35 5.88
N ASP A 78 -16.52 14.52 6.78
CA ASP A 78 -15.25 14.71 7.45
C ASP A 78 -14.15 13.84 6.84
N PRO A 79 -12.98 14.37 6.54
CA PRO A 79 -11.81 13.57 6.15
C PRO A 79 -11.37 12.59 7.22
N GLY A 80 -10.80 11.47 6.80
CA GLY A 80 -10.31 10.41 7.68
C GLY A 80 -10.55 9.01 7.15
N LEU A 81 -10.31 8.03 8.00
CA LEU A 81 -10.58 6.64 7.71
C LEU A 81 -11.94 6.24 8.27
N TYR A 82 -12.72 5.54 7.48
CA TYR A 82 -13.99 4.97 7.87
C TYR A 82 -13.96 3.47 7.63
N PHE A 83 -14.48 2.72 8.59
CA PHE A 83 -14.63 1.27 8.50
C PHE A 83 -16.10 0.92 8.43
N TYR A 84 -16.46 -0.08 7.63
CA TYR A 84 -17.84 -0.48 7.47
C TYR A 84 -18.02 -1.97 7.24
N TYR A 85 -19.19 -2.44 7.61
CA TYR A 85 -19.74 -3.76 7.34
C TYR A 85 -21.25 -3.63 7.19
N PHE A 86 -21.95 -4.74 6.91
CA PHE A 86 -23.39 -4.70 6.81
C PHE A 86 -24.00 -5.62 7.88
N ASP A 87 -24.99 -5.11 8.60
CA ASP A 87 -25.79 -5.85 9.57
C ASP A 87 -27.11 -6.24 8.93
N LEU A 88 -27.53 -7.51 9.04
CA LEU A 88 -28.77 -8.00 8.44
C LEU A 88 -30.00 -7.82 9.35
N TYR A 89 -29.80 -7.42 10.59
CA TYR A 89 -30.80 -7.04 11.59
C TYR A 89 -31.87 -8.09 11.92
N THR A 90 -31.77 -9.31 11.45
CA THR A 90 -32.80 -10.34 11.66
C THR A 90 -32.42 -11.39 12.70
N ASP A 91 -31.14 -11.71 12.83
CA ASP A 91 -30.68 -12.81 13.69
C ASP A 91 -29.17 -12.72 14.01
N PHE A 92 -28.64 -11.52 14.22
CA PHE A 92 -27.24 -11.25 14.51
C PHE A 92 -26.28 -11.58 13.35
N ARG A 93 -26.77 -11.88 12.16
CA ARG A 93 -25.92 -12.08 10.98
C ARG A 93 -25.42 -10.76 10.45
N ARG A 94 -24.17 -10.79 10.02
CA ARG A 94 -23.48 -9.67 9.38
C ARG A 94 -22.88 -10.12 8.06
N ILE A 95 -22.66 -9.19 7.15
CA ILE A 95 -21.78 -9.39 5.99
C ILE A 95 -20.49 -8.64 6.30
N VAL A 96 -19.40 -9.39 6.42
CA VAL A 96 -18.07 -8.91 6.76
C VAL A 96 -17.10 -9.20 5.62
N ARG A 97 -15.95 -8.55 5.60
CA ARG A 97 -14.95 -8.70 4.54
C ARG A 97 -14.25 -10.05 4.64
N GLY A 98 -14.34 -10.86 3.60
CA GLY A 98 -13.58 -12.10 3.43
C GLY A 98 -12.16 -11.85 2.90
N ALA A 99 -11.36 -12.92 2.82
CA ALA A 99 -9.95 -12.88 2.42
C ALA A 99 -9.71 -12.34 1.00
N ASP A 100 -10.66 -12.54 0.10
CA ASP A 100 -10.65 -12.10 -1.30
C ASP A 100 -11.38 -10.76 -1.51
N ASN A 101 -11.63 -10.01 -0.43
CA ASN A 101 -12.44 -8.79 -0.40
C ASN A 101 -13.94 -8.99 -0.68
N CYS A 102 -14.39 -10.22 -0.98
CA CYS A 102 -15.81 -10.54 -1.10
C CYS A 102 -16.49 -10.60 0.27
N GLY A 103 -17.75 -10.16 0.33
CA GLY A 103 -18.58 -10.25 1.52
C GLY A 103 -18.94 -11.68 1.85
N VAL A 104 -18.75 -12.05 3.11
CA VAL A 104 -19.15 -13.34 3.68
C VAL A 104 -20.12 -13.14 4.83
N VAL A 105 -21.12 -14.03 4.93
CA VAL A 105 -22.04 -14.00 6.07
C VAL A 105 -21.33 -14.55 7.32
N SER A 106 -21.41 -13.81 8.41
CA SER A 106 -20.85 -14.18 9.71
C SER A 106 -21.85 -13.96 10.82
N TRP A 107 -21.82 -14.83 11.84
CA TRP A 107 -22.55 -14.70 13.10
C TRP A 107 -21.73 -14.03 14.20
N GLN A 108 -20.45 -13.74 13.88
CA GLN A 108 -19.49 -13.14 14.79
C GLN A 108 -18.96 -11.84 14.18
N GLU A 109 -18.22 -11.08 14.96
CA GLU A 109 -17.42 -9.98 14.44
C GLU A 109 -16.42 -10.51 13.41
N GLY A 110 -16.08 -9.68 12.44
CA GLY A 110 -15.15 -10.00 11.37
C GLY A 110 -14.49 -8.74 10.82
N GLU A 111 -13.71 -8.91 9.76
CA GLU A 111 -13.02 -7.82 9.10
C GLU A 111 -14.00 -6.84 8.46
N SER A 112 -13.69 -5.56 8.55
CA SER A 112 -14.42 -4.48 7.90
C SER A 112 -13.76 -4.05 6.60
N TRP A 113 -14.53 -3.48 5.68
CA TRP A 113 -13.97 -2.70 4.57
C TRP A 113 -13.63 -1.30 5.05
N GLN A 114 -12.76 -0.64 4.31
CA GLN A 114 -12.31 0.72 4.59
C GLN A 114 -12.73 1.68 3.49
N ILE A 115 -13.09 2.91 3.85
CA ILE A 115 -13.21 4.06 2.97
C ILE A 115 -12.24 5.14 3.46
N THR A 116 -11.33 5.58 2.61
CA THR A 116 -10.52 6.76 2.86
C THR A 116 -11.24 7.99 2.32
N VAL A 117 -11.52 8.95 3.20
CA VAL A 117 -12.11 10.24 2.83
C VAL A 117 -11.02 11.30 2.89
N TYR A 118 -10.77 11.99 1.76
CA TYR A 118 -9.74 13.01 1.67
C TYR A 118 -10.32 14.44 1.67
N GLU A 119 -9.48 15.39 2.03
CA GLU A 119 -9.84 16.81 2.06
C GLU A 119 -10.39 17.30 0.71
N PRO A 120 -11.44 18.16 0.70
CA PRO A 120 -12.10 18.55 -0.54
C PRO A 120 -11.22 19.38 -1.48
N ASP A 121 -10.17 20.00 -0.97
CA ASP A 121 -9.20 20.79 -1.72
C ASP A 121 -7.89 20.04 -2.00
N PHE A 122 -7.76 18.77 -1.55
CA PHE A 122 -6.59 17.94 -1.85
C PHE A 122 -6.41 17.76 -3.36
N GLN A 123 -5.20 18.04 -3.82
CA GLN A 123 -4.81 17.85 -5.21
C GLN A 123 -3.48 17.11 -5.29
N THR A 124 -3.46 16.04 -6.06
CA THR A 124 -2.20 15.39 -6.43
C THR A 124 -1.42 16.33 -7.34
N PRO A 125 -0.12 16.60 -7.05
CA PRO A 125 0.72 17.41 -7.92
C PRO A 125 0.71 16.91 -9.37
N GLU A 126 0.51 17.83 -10.33
CA GLU A 126 0.43 17.47 -11.76
C GLU A 126 1.72 16.79 -12.26
N CYS A 127 2.89 17.18 -11.70
CA CYS A 127 4.18 16.63 -12.12
C CYS A 127 4.33 15.12 -11.88
N ILE A 128 3.51 14.51 -10.99
CA ILE A 128 3.61 13.07 -10.69
C ILE A 128 2.49 12.24 -11.34
N LYS A 129 1.45 12.89 -11.90
CA LYS A 129 0.32 12.18 -12.52
C LYS A 129 0.75 11.46 -13.80
N GLY A 130 0.44 10.16 -13.87
CA GLY A 130 0.76 9.32 -15.04
C GLY A 130 2.26 9.08 -15.23
N LYS A 131 3.07 9.30 -14.20
CA LYS A 131 4.52 9.14 -14.21
C LYS A 131 4.98 7.78 -13.72
N VAL A 132 6.12 7.32 -14.22
CA VAL A 132 6.74 6.07 -13.83
C VAL A 132 7.80 6.33 -12.77
N PHE A 133 7.61 5.75 -11.59
CA PHE A 133 8.58 5.75 -10.49
C PHE A 133 9.33 4.42 -10.50
N TYR A 134 10.66 4.50 -10.45
CA TYR A 134 11.52 3.32 -10.40
C TYR A 134 12.29 3.30 -9.07
N GLN A 135 12.04 2.27 -8.27
CA GLN A 135 12.76 2.10 -7.00
C GLN A 135 14.12 1.44 -7.24
N ILE A 136 15.17 2.00 -6.65
CA ILE A 136 16.53 1.49 -6.70
C ILE A 136 17.01 1.12 -5.30
N PHE A 137 17.52 -0.10 -5.15
CA PHE A 137 18.37 -0.51 -4.04
C PHE A 137 19.83 -0.26 -4.47
N PRO A 138 20.47 0.84 -4.02
CA PRO A 138 21.73 1.30 -4.61
C PRO A 138 22.83 0.25 -4.62
N ASP A 139 23.04 -0.45 -3.51
CA ASP A 139 24.08 -1.48 -3.39
C ASP A 139 23.92 -2.63 -4.42
N ARG A 140 22.69 -2.90 -4.89
CA ARG A 140 22.36 -4.01 -5.79
C ARG A 140 22.21 -3.61 -7.25
N PHE A 141 22.28 -2.31 -7.57
CA PHE A 141 21.88 -1.83 -8.89
C PHE A 141 23.02 -1.80 -9.90
N CYS A 142 24.04 -0.99 -9.65
CA CYS A 142 25.18 -0.84 -10.56
C CYS A 142 26.40 -0.30 -9.81
N GLU A 143 27.55 -0.92 -10.02
CA GLU A 143 28.84 -0.42 -9.54
C GLU A 143 29.39 0.57 -10.56
N GLY A 144 29.66 1.80 -10.13
CA GLY A 144 30.23 2.86 -10.96
C GLY A 144 31.70 3.10 -10.68
N VAL A 145 32.18 2.75 -9.49
CA VAL A 145 33.57 2.85 -9.06
C VAL A 145 34.12 1.45 -8.80
N GLU A 146 34.97 0.96 -9.70
CA GLU A 146 35.61 -0.34 -9.55
C GLU A 146 36.62 -0.36 -8.39
N ASN A 147 36.77 -1.52 -7.75
CA ASN A 147 37.77 -1.76 -6.70
C ASN A 147 37.71 -0.75 -5.53
N LYS A 148 36.50 -0.38 -5.12
CA LYS A 148 36.32 0.47 -3.94
C LYS A 148 37.01 -0.15 -2.72
N PRO A 149 37.70 0.66 -1.90
CA PRO A 149 38.17 0.18 -0.62
C PRO A 149 36.95 -0.17 0.25
N MET A 150 37.01 -1.33 0.91
CA MET A 150 36.03 -1.69 1.91
C MET A 150 36.52 -1.14 3.27
N PRO A 151 36.01 0.01 3.72
CA PRO A 151 36.54 0.67 4.92
C PRO A 151 36.13 -0.05 6.22
N PHE A 152 35.22 -0.99 6.14
CA PHE A 152 34.65 -1.66 7.29
C PHE A 152 34.95 -3.16 7.23
N PRO A 153 35.81 -3.68 8.15
CA PRO A 153 36.24 -5.08 8.13
C PRO A 153 35.16 -6.09 8.51
N ASP A 154 34.06 -5.63 9.09
CA ASP A 154 32.91 -6.43 9.53
C ASP A 154 31.83 -6.60 8.46
N ARG A 155 32.03 -5.99 7.27
CA ARG A 155 31.09 -6.07 6.13
C ARG A 155 31.62 -7.06 5.07
N LEU A 156 30.71 -7.89 4.55
CA LEU A 156 31.04 -8.92 3.57
C LEU A 156 30.85 -8.36 2.14
N TYR A 157 31.95 -8.13 1.43
CA TYR A 157 31.89 -7.70 0.06
C TYR A 157 31.81 -8.90 -0.91
N GLN A 158 30.78 -8.92 -1.74
CA GLN A 158 30.58 -9.94 -2.78
C GLN A 158 31.33 -9.57 -4.05
N ALA A 159 32.41 -10.32 -4.34
CA ALA A 159 33.19 -10.14 -5.57
C ALA A 159 32.39 -10.59 -6.81
N ASP A 160 31.62 -11.67 -6.68
CA ASP A 160 30.71 -12.13 -7.72
C ASP A 160 29.39 -11.37 -7.62
N LYS A 161 29.13 -10.48 -8.58
CA LYS A 161 27.91 -9.66 -8.65
C LYS A 161 26.65 -10.47 -8.98
N HIS A 162 26.82 -11.73 -9.40
CA HIS A 162 25.71 -12.65 -9.69
C HIS A 162 25.49 -13.68 -8.56
N ALA A 163 26.28 -13.61 -7.49
CA ALA A 163 26.08 -14.45 -6.33
C ALA A 163 24.71 -14.21 -5.70
N GLU A 164 24.15 -15.24 -5.11
CA GLU A 164 22.93 -15.07 -4.31
C GLU A 164 23.24 -14.28 -3.04
N PRO A 165 22.34 -13.39 -2.60
CA PRO A 165 22.44 -12.74 -1.32
C PRO A 165 22.49 -13.75 -0.18
N PHE A 166 23.14 -13.39 0.92
CA PHE A 166 23.27 -14.26 2.07
C PHE A 166 21.95 -14.35 2.85
N TRP A 167 21.26 -15.48 2.74
CA TRP A 167 19.93 -15.72 3.34
C TRP A 167 19.97 -16.41 4.70
N GLN A 168 21.10 -17.02 5.06
CA GLN A 168 21.18 -17.84 6.25
C GLN A 168 21.09 -16.95 7.51
N PRO A 169 20.22 -17.31 8.47
CA PRO A 169 20.22 -16.65 9.76
C PRO A 169 21.53 -16.95 10.50
N ASN A 170 22.00 -15.98 11.28
CA ASN A 170 23.14 -16.21 12.17
C ASN A 170 22.77 -17.20 13.30
N GLU A 171 23.73 -17.52 14.20
CA GLU A 171 23.55 -18.49 15.29
C GLU A 171 22.39 -18.14 16.24
N ILE A 172 21.98 -16.88 16.31
CA ILE A 172 20.84 -16.40 17.13
C ILE A 172 19.55 -16.19 16.32
N GLY A 173 19.51 -16.62 15.05
CA GLY A 173 18.34 -16.56 14.19
C GLY A 173 18.09 -15.21 13.51
N GLY A 174 19.00 -14.23 13.64
CA GLY A 174 18.92 -12.92 12.96
C GLY A 174 19.60 -12.93 11.59
N HIS A 175 19.10 -12.07 10.68
CA HIS A 175 19.77 -11.76 9.42
C HIS A 175 20.65 -10.53 9.61
N LEU A 176 21.92 -10.62 9.24
CA LEU A 176 22.87 -9.54 9.48
C LEU A 176 22.76 -8.39 8.47
N ASN A 177 22.31 -8.68 7.24
CA ASN A 177 22.24 -7.71 6.13
C ASN A 177 23.57 -6.97 5.89
N GLU A 178 24.68 -7.71 5.96
CA GLU A 178 26.07 -7.21 5.93
C GLU A 178 26.79 -7.62 4.63
N ASP A 179 26.10 -8.26 3.69
CA ASP A 179 26.60 -8.59 2.37
C ASP A 179 26.40 -7.42 1.40
N TYR A 180 27.48 -6.96 0.78
CA TYR A 180 27.50 -5.81 -0.10
C TYR A 180 27.95 -6.21 -1.50
N PHE A 181 27.22 -5.72 -2.52
CA PHE A 181 27.51 -5.98 -3.94
C PHE A 181 28.18 -4.81 -4.63
N GLY A 182 28.32 -3.69 -3.95
CA GLY A 182 29.13 -2.56 -4.37
C GLY A 182 28.50 -1.63 -5.38
N GLY A 183 27.18 -1.72 -5.61
CA GLY A 183 26.46 -0.67 -6.31
C GLY A 183 26.59 0.67 -5.61
N ASP A 184 26.59 1.78 -6.36
CA ASP A 184 26.86 3.13 -5.85
C ASP A 184 26.12 4.23 -6.62
N LEU A 185 26.21 5.48 -6.14
CA LEU A 185 25.60 6.66 -6.78
C LEU A 185 26.17 6.91 -8.17
N LYS A 186 27.45 6.66 -8.37
CA LYS A 186 28.08 6.77 -9.68
C LYS A 186 27.51 5.75 -10.68
N GLY A 187 27.27 4.53 -10.22
CA GLY A 187 26.63 3.49 -11.03
C GLY A 187 25.20 3.85 -11.41
N ILE A 188 24.43 4.46 -10.49
CA ILE A 188 23.10 4.99 -10.79
C ILE A 188 23.22 6.08 -11.86
N GLN A 189 24.15 7.04 -11.69
CA GLN A 189 24.40 8.11 -12.66
C GLN A 189 24.71 7.54 -14.06
N LEU A 190 25.57 6.53 -14.17
CA LEU A 190 25.89 5.87 -15.44
C LEU A 190 24.70 5.20 -16.11
N LYS A 191 23.69 4.80 -15.32
CA LYS A 191 22.48 4.15 -15.80
C LYS A 191 21.31 5.10 -16.06
N LEU A 192 21.44 6.40 -15.83
CA LEU A 192 20.37 7.37 -16.12
C LEU A 192 19.90 7.33 -17.59
N PRO A 193 20.78 7.24 -18.61
CA PRO A 193 20.32 7.13 -19.99
C PRO A 193 19.44 5.89 -20.24
N TYR A 194 19.82 4.73 -19.68
CA TYR A 194 19.05 3.50 -19.74
C TYR A 194 17.68 3.64 -19.07
N LEU A 195 17.63 4.23 -17.87
CA LEU A 195 16.39 4.46 -17.14
C LEU A 195 15.48 5.44 -17.90
N HIS A 196 16.04 6.47 -18.49
CA HIS A 196 15.30 7.41 -19.33
C HIS A 196 14.72 6.74 -20.58
N GLU A 197 15.48 5.88 -21.26
CA GLU A 197 15.00 5.10 -22.41
C GLU A 197 13.88 4.14 -22.05
N MET A 198 13.89 3.61 -20.82
CA MET A 198 12.80 2.81 -20.26
C MET A 198 11.53 3.63 -19.95
N GLY A 199 11.58 4.95 -20.01
CA GLY A 199 10.45 5.82 -19.69
C GLY A 199 10.28 6.08 -18.18
N VAL A 200 11.35 5.94 -17.40
CA VAL A 200 11.35 6.29 -15.97
C VAL A 200 11.40 7.81 -15.83
N ASP A 201 10.45 8.37 -15.07
CA ASP A 201 10.36 9.81 -14.80
C ASP A 201 10.98 10.19 -13.43
N PHE A 202 10.86 9.30 -12.44
CA PHE A 202 11.32 9.55 -11.08
C PHE A 202 12.07 8.35 -10.51
N LEU A 203 13.14 8.63 -9.78
CA LEU A 203 13.87 7.62 -9.01
C LEU A 203 13.46 7.69 -7.53
N TYR A 204 13.13 6.54 -6.97
CA TYR A 204 12.98 6.36 -5.53
C TYR A 204 14.18 5.53 -5.04
N LEU A 205 15.11 6.17 -4.34
CA LEU A 205 16.26 5.46 -3.79
C LEU A 205 15.93 4.89 -2.42
N ASN A 206 16.25 3.60 -2.19
CA ASN A 206 16.38 3.11 -0.82
C ASN A 206 17.40 3.99 -0.08
N PRO A 207 17.37 4.04 1.27
CA PRO A 207 18.23 4.95 2.03
C PRO A 207 19.68 4.94 1.56
N ILE A 208 20.26 6.13 1.40
CA ILE A 208 21.64 6.33 0.93
C ILE A 208 22.58 6.83 2.02
N PHE A 209 22.03 7.14 3.19
CA PHE A 209 22.75 7.72 4.31
C PHE A 209 23.57 6.69 5.07
N GLU A 210 24.55 7.17 5.85
CA GLU A 210 25.44 6.32 6.63
C GLU A 210 24.67 5.37 7.54
N ALA A 211 24.95 4.07 7.41
CA ALA A 211 24.34 3.01 8.18
C ALA A 211 25.21 1.76 8.18
N HIS A 212 24.94 0.84 9.13
CA HIS A 212 25.69 -0.42 9.20
C HIS A 212 25.16 -1.48 8.23
N SER A 213 23.86 -1.54 7.98
CA SER A 213 23.25 -2.56 7.09
C SER A 213 23.31 -2.17 5.61
N ASN A 214 23.28 -3.18 4.73
CA ASN A 214 23.25 -2.96 3.28
C ASN A 214 22.00 -2.19 2.80
N HIS A 215 20.87 -2.33 3.49
CA HIS A 215 19.60 -1.63 3.17
C HIS A 215 19.51 -0.21 3.73
N ARG A 216 20.35 0.14 4.70
CA ARG A 216 20.49 1.48 5.32
C ARG A 216 19.24 2.07 5.99
N TYR A 217 18.19 1.28 6.23
CA TYR A 217 17.02 1.74 6.98
C TYR A 217 17.29 1.99 8.46
N ASN A 218 18.39 1.44 9.00
CA ASN A 218 18.93 1.71 10.35
C ASN A 218 19.93 2.87 10.32
N THR A 219 19.58 3.98 9.67
CA THR A 219 20.43 5.16 9.46
C THR A 219 21.05 5.66 10.75
N ALA A 220 22.36 5.84 10.74
CA ALA A 220 23.15 6.38 11.86
C ALA A 220 23.33 7.91 11.74
N ASP A 221 23.49 8.41 10.52
CA ASP A 221 23.64 9.84 10.24
C ASP A 221 22.91 10.22 8.96
N TYR A 222 21.92 11.10 9.06
CA TYR A 222 21.14 11.61 7.93
C TYR A 222 21.80 12.77 7.17
N LEU A 223 22.96 13.26 7.61
CA LEU A 223 23.67 14.39 6.98
C LEU A 223 24.72 13.92 5.98
N ASN A 224 25.14 12.66 6.08
CA ASN A 224 26.21 12.11 5.25
C ASN A 224 25.74 10.90 4.43
N VAL A 225 26.12 10.88 3.17
CA VAL A 225 25.99 9.69 2.31
C VAL A 225 26.91 8.60 2.82
N ASP A 226 26.44 7.35 2.82
CA ASP A 226 27.25 6.18 3.19
C ASP A 226 28.50 6.09 2.30
N PRO A 227 29.71 5.98 2.87
CA PRO A 227 30.97 5.96 2.10
C PRO A 227 31.06 4.83 1.06
N LEU A 228 30.29 3.74 1.23
CA LEU A 228 30.22 2.67 0.23
C LEU A 228 29.40 3.05 -0.99
N LEU A 229 28.51 4.04 -0.88
CA LEU A 229 27.71 4.55 -2.00
C LEU A 229 28.32 5.75 -2.68
N GLY A 230 29.20 6.50 -2.00
CA GLY A 230 29.81 7.72 -2.51
C GLY A 230 29.89 8.81 -1.47
N THR A 231 29.85 10.06 -1.93
CA THR A 231 29.92 11.26 -1.09
C THR A 231 28.66 12.12 -1.28
N ASN A 232 28.51 13.16 -0.45
CA ASN A 232 27.45 14.15 -0.63
C ASN A 232 27.55 14.84 -1.98
N GLU A 233 28.77 15.10 -2.46
CA GLU A 233 29.03 15.70 -3.77
C GLU A 233 28.61 14.74 -4.90
N ASP A 234 28.81 13.43 -4.78
CA ASP A 234 28.33 12.45 -5.75
C ASP A 234 26.80 12.46 -5.84
N PHE A 235 26.11 12.64 -4.69
CA PHE A 235 24.65 12.77 -4.66
C PHE A 235 24.20 14.08 -5.33
N GLU A 236 24.87 15.21 -5.07
CA GLU A 236 24.57 16.48 -5.74
C GLU A 236 24.72 16.36 -7.25
N VAL A 237 25.80 15.71 -7.73
CA VAL A 237 26.00 15.46 -9.16
C VAL A 237 24.93 14.56 -9.77
N LEU A 238 24.44 13.56 -9.03
CA LEU A 238 23.35 12.71 -9.48
C LEU A 238 22.03 13.48 -9.65
N CYS A 239 21.82 14.54 -8.87
CA CYS A 239 20.61 15.38 -8.88
C CYS A 239 20.64 16.48 -9.97
N MET A 240 21.77 16.75 -10.61
CA MET A 240 21.95 17.76 -11.67
C MET A 240 21.60 17.20 -13.07
#